data_3f9660c23de43f5993627b2f09c40afa
#
_entry.id   3f9660c23de43f5993627b2f09c40afa
#
_cell.length_a   1.000
_cell.length_b   1.000
_cell.length_c   1.000
_cell.angle_alpha   90.00
_cell.angle_beta   90.00
_cell.angle_gamma   90.00
#
_symmetry.space_group_name_H-M   'P 1'
#
loop_
_entity.id
_entity.type
_entity.pdbx_description
1 polymer ?
#
loop_
_entity_poly.entity_id
_entity_poly.type
_entity_poly.pdbx_seq_one_letter_code
_entity_poly.pdbx_strand_id
1 'polypeptide(L)'
;LDLEQAYLQQQIRYTVKLHLGKDLQRGSLSSHTLENADIRQIGKDKEYNEVVDGRRYRIIERSFAIIAQQSGTFTIEGPLFEGEVVDNSRQSFGFFNRSKAVNRVGPSQSITVLPIPSNYDQHWLPSDFVQLDDEWQGNTGEYIAGEPITRTITLTAIGVVEEQLPQITSVYPDTVKTYPD
;
A
#
# COMPACT_ATOMS: atom_id res chain seq x y z
N LEU A 1 -7.83 -8.13 4.08
CA LEU A 1 -7.70 -6.75 4.56
C LEU A 1 -7.01 -6.73 5.90
N ASP A 2 -6.23 -5.70 6.18
CA ASP A 2 -5.63 -5.44 7.49
C ASP A 2 -6.58 -4.70 8.44
N LEU A 3 -7.59 -4.02 7.87
CA LEU A 3 -8.63 -3.29 8.59
C LEU A 3 -10.02 -3.73 8.13
N GLU A 4 -10.97 -3.81 9.04
CA GLU A 4 -12.41 -3.99 8.75
C GLU A 4 -13.10 -2.62 8.58
N GLN A 5 -12.50 -1.57 9.16
CA GLN A 5 -13.00 -0.22 9.15
C GLN A 5 -11.83 0.77 9.02
N ALA A 6 -11.98 1.78 8.19
CA ALA A 6 -10.98 2.84 7.98
C ALA A 6 -11.66 4.20 7.87
N TYR A 7 -10.92 5.27 8.02
CA TYR A 7 -11.40 6.61 7.69
C TYR A 7 -11.22 6.93 6.21
N LEU A 8 -11.96 7.93 5.74
CA LEU A 8 -11.80 8.49 4.40
C LEU A 8 -10.33 8.83 4.13
N GLN A 9 -9.81 8.41 2.96
CA GLN A 9 -8.42 8.61 2.54
C GLN A 9 -7.35 7.89 3.39
N GLN A 10 -7.73 7.12 4.40
CA GLN A 10 -6.79 6.25 5.11
C GLN A 10 -6.37 5.10 4.21
N GLN A 11 -5.08 4.77 4.22
CA GLN A 11 -4.57 3.62 3.48
C GLN A 11 -5.04 2.32 4.12
N ILE A 12 -5.66 1.47 3.30
CA ILE A 12 -6.07 0.11 3.65
C ILE A 12 -5.15 -0.85 2.90
N ARG A 13 -4.53 -1.77 3.60
CA ARG A 13 -3.72 -2.81 2.96
C ARG A 13 -4.56 -4.03 2.63
N TYR A 14 -4.59 -4.36 1.34
CA TYR A 14 -5.21 -5.57 0.84
C TYR A 14 -4.14 -6.54 0.36
N THR A 15 -4.09 -7.74 0.94
CA THR A 15 -3.10 -8.75 0.61
C THR A 15 -3.76 -9.99 0.02
N VAL A 16 -3.30 -10.37 -1.16
CA VAL A 16 -3.69 -11.61 -1.84
C VAL A 16 -2.59 -12.63 -1.68
N LYS A 17 -2.94 -13.82 -1.18
CA LYS A 17 -2.03 -14.97 -1.08
C LYS A 17 -2.51 -16.09 -1.99
N LEU A 18 -1.70 -16.43 -2.98
CA LEU A 18 -1.94 -17.55 -3.87
C LEU A 18 -1.16 -18.77 -3.39
N HIS A 19 -1.86 -19.82 -2.96
CA HIS A 19 -1.28 -21.06 -2.47
C HIS A 19 -1.15 -22.08 -3.60
N LEU A 20 0.06 -22.30 -4.07
CA LEU A 20 0.38 -23.22 -5.16
C LEU A 20 0.80 -24.57 -4.60
N GLY A 21 -0.07 -25.57 -4.73
CA GLY A 21 0.22 -26.97 -4.35
C GLY A 21 0.81 -27.80 -5.48
N LYS A 22 0.97 -27.24 -6.68
CA LYS A 22 1.59 -27.83 -7.87
C LYS A 22 2.45 -26.77 -8.56
N ASP A 23 3.38 -27.25 -9.41
CA ASP A 23 4.22 -26.35 -10.19
C ASP A 23 3.38 -25.59 -11.22
N LEU A 24 3.51 -24.27 -11.18
CA LEU A 24 2.86 -23.33 -12.07
C LEU A 24 3.74 -23.12 -13.29
N GLN A 25 3.20 -23.37 -14.50
CA GLN A 25 3.89 -23.05 -15.76
C GLN A 25 3.69 -21.57 -16.11
N ARG A 26 2.46 -21.10 -16.01
CA ARG A 26 2.08 -19.69 -16.22
C ARG A 26 0.83 -19.38 -15.43
N GLY A 27 0.67 -18.13 -15.05
CA GLY A 27 -0.52 -17.67 -14.36
C GLY A 27 -0.60 -16.17 -14.33
N SER A 28 -1.81 -15.69 -14.24
CA SER A 28 -2.15 -14.29 -14.07
C SER A 28 -3.15 -14.13 -12.94
N LEU A 29 -3.03 -13.03 -12.24
CA LEU A 29 -3.98 -12.58 -11.24
C LEU A 29 -4.65 -11.32 -11.78
N SER A 30 -6.00 -11.27 -11.74
CA SER A 30 -6.73 -10.08 -12.16
C SER A 30 -6.33 -8.86 -11.35
N SER A 31 -6.35 -7.71 -11.98
CA SER A 31 -6.28 -6.43 -11.27
C SER A 31 -7.59 -6.18 -10.53
N HIS A 32 -7.51 -5.49 -9.40
CA HIS A 32 -8.66 -5.05 -8.64
C HIS A 32 -9.06 -3.65 -9.08
N THR A 33 -10.36 -3.43 -9.18
CA THR A 33 -10.94 -2.10 -9.35
C THR A 33 -11.99 -1.92 -8.26
N LEU A 34 -12.04 -0.74 -7.69
CA LEU A 34 -13.06 -0.33 -6.74
C LEU A 34 -13.51 1.08 -7.14
N GLU A 35 -14.80 1.25 -7.32
CA GLU A 35 -15.34 2.55 -7.65
C GLU A 35 -15.05 3.54 -6.52
N ASN A 36 -14.64 4.75 -6.86
CA ASN A 36 -14.27 5.81 -5.92
C ASN A 36 -13.15 5.44 -4.94
N ALA A 37 -12.18 4.65 -5.40
CA ALA A 37 -10.97 4.35 -4.66
C ALA A 37 -9.76 4.22 -5.59
N ASP A 38 -8.61 4.64 -5.12
CA ASP A 38 -7.33 4.34 -5.75
C ASP A 38 -6.82 3.00 -5.23
N ILE A 39 -6.40 2.13 -6.17
CA ILE A 39 -5.76 0.86 -5.83
C ILE A 39 -4.40 0.80 -6.52
N ARG A 40 -3.35 0.66 -5.71
CA ARG A 40 -1.97 0.56 -6.21
C ARG A 40 -1.25 -0.62 -5.57
N GLN A 41 -0.47 -1.37 -6.36
CA GLN A 41 0.35 -2.45 -5.81
C GLN A 41 1.48 -1.86 -4.95
N ILE A 42 1.69 -2.43 -3.76
CA ILE A 42 2.77 -2.07 -2.85
C ILE A 42 3.94 -3.02 -3.07
N GLY A 43 5.02 -2.49 -3.62
CA GLY A 43 6.25 -3.25 -3.83
C GLY A 43 6.11 -4.38 -4.85
N LYS A 44 7.02 -5.35 -4.79
CA LYS A 44 7.03 -6.55 -5.64
C LYS A 44 6.33 -7.70 -4.94
N ASP A 45 5.87 -8.68 -5.74
CA ASP A 45 5.36 -9.94 -5.21
C ASP A 45 6.42 -10.59 -4.32
N LYS A 46 5.98 -11.12 -3.18
CA LYS A 46 6.82 -11.95 -2.29
C LYS A 46 6.54 -13.41 -2.60
N GLU A 47 7.60 -14.20 -2.65
CA GLU A 47 7.51 -15.63 -2.89
C GLU A 47 8.22 -16.39 -1.77
N TYR A 48 7.51 -17.35 -1.16
CA TYR A 48 8.03 -18.16 -0.07
C TYR A 48 7.29 -19.50 0.02
N ASN A 49 7.82 -20.44 0.83
CA ASN A 49 7.17 -21.72 1.10
C ASN A 49 6.55 -21.72 2.49
N GLU A 50 5.35 -22.26 2.59
CA GLU A 50 4.61 -22.41 3.85
C GLU A 50 4.00 -23.81 3.94
N VAL A 51 3.88 -24.32 5.16
CA VAL A 51 3.17 -25.57 5.44
C VAL A 51 1.82 -25.23 6.07
N VAL A 52 0.74 -25.54 5.36
CA VAL A 52 -0.63 -25.34 5.81
C VAL A 52 -1.30 -26.71 5.91
N ASP A 53 -1.83 -27.04 7.08
CA ASP A 53 -2.48 -28.34 7.37
C ASP A 53 -1.62 -29.56 6.97
N GLY A 54 -0.31 -29.49 7.26
CA GLY A 54 0.66 -30.55 6.94
C GLY A 54 1.06 -30.65 5.47
N ARG A 55 0.58 -29.76 4.61
CA ARG A 55 0.90 -29.71 3.18
C ARG A 55 1.75 -28.51 2.86
N ARG A 56 2.82 -28.71 2.11
CA ARG A 56 3.69 -27.62 1.64
C ARG A 56 3.08 -26.93 0.42
N TYR A 57 3.06 -25.59 0.48
CA TYR A 57 2.66 -24.73 -0.62
C TYR A 57 3.77 -23.73 -0.93
N ARG A 58 3.92 -23.39 -2.20
CA ARG A 58 4.60 -22.19 -2.63
C ARG A 58 3.59 -21.06 -2.61
N ILE A 59 3.89 -20.00 -1.87
CA ILE A 59 3.02 -18.84 -1.70
C ILE A 59 3.54 -17.72 -2.59
N ILE A 60 2.64 -17.12 -3.37
CA ILE A 60 2.86 -15.82 -4.02
C ILE A 60 1.96 -14.83 -3.30
N GLU A 61 2.58 -13.84 -2.67
CA GLU A 61 1.89 -12.79 -1.92
C GLU A 61 2.02 -11.46 -2.64
N ARG A 62 0.89 -10.82 -2.94
CA ARG A 62 0.78 -9.49 -3.54
C ARG A 62 -0.02 -8.58 -2.64
N SER A 63 0.54 -7.41 -2.33
CA SER A 63 -0.10 -6.41 -1.48
C SER A 63 -0.49 -5.19 -2.29
N PHE A 64 -1.64 -4.61 -1.94
CA PHE A 64 -2.17 -3.39 -2.53
C PHE A 64 -2.45 -2.36 -1.44
N ALA A 65 -2.22 -1.09 -1.74
CA ALA A 65 -2.78 0.04 -1.01
C ALA A 65 -4.12 0.42 -1.65
N ILE A 66 -5.15 0.55 -0.86
CA ILE A 66 -6.46 1.03 -1.26
C ILE A 66 -6.71 2.33 -0.48
N ILE A 67 -7.03 3.40 -1.21
CA ILE A 67 -7.35 4.72 -0.65
C ILE A 67 -8.74 5.10 -1.16
N ALA A 68 -9.74 4.99 -0.28
CA ALA A 68 -11.12 5.32 -0.62
C ALA A 68 -11.32 6.83 -0.68
N GLN A 69 -12.02 7.31 -1.72
CA GLN A 69 -12.34 8.72 -1.96
C GLN A 69 -13.74 9.10 -1.49
N GLN A 70 -14.52 8.12 -1.00
CA GLN A 70 -15.85 8.32 -0.43
C GLN A 70 -16.03 7.46 0.81
N SER A 71 -16.85 7.94 1.75
CA SER A 71 -17.29 7.15 2.91
C SER A 71 -18.45 6.23 2.52
N GLY A 72 -18.56 5.10 3.20
CA GLY A 72 -19.59 4.09 2.94
C GLY A 72 -19.05 2.67 3.13
N THR A 73 -19.87 1.68 2.80
CA THR A 73 -19.44 0.28 2.80
C THR A 73 -19.15 -0.16 1.37
N PHE A 74 -17.95 -0.66 1.14
CA PHE A 74 -17.47 -1.11 -0.15
C PHE A 74 -17.19 -2.61 -0.12
N THR A 75 -17.48 -3.28 -1.24
CA THR A 75 -17.11 -4.68 -1.45
C THR A 75 -15.99 -4.74 -2.48
N ILE A 76 -14.88 -5.33 -2.10
CA ILE A 76 -13.76 -5.63 -2.97
C ILE A 76 -13.99 -7.05 -3.48
N GLU A 77 -14.24 -7.17 -4.78
CA GLU A 77 -14.44 -8.47 -5.40
C GLU A 77 -13.18 -9.33 -5.28
N GLY A 78 -13.39 -10.63 -5.06
CA GLY A 78 -12.28 -11.57 -4.95
C GLY A 78 -11.44 -11.63 -6.23
N PRO A 79 -10.10 -11.78 -6.10
CA PRO A 79 -9.23 -11.84 -7.26
C PRO A 79 -9.51 -13.11 -8.09
N LEU A 80 -9.52 -12.97 -9.42
CA LEU A 80 -9.52 -14.10 -10.34
C LEU A 80 -8.07 -14.51 -10.64
N PHE A 81 -7.75 -15.75 -10.35
CA PHE A 81 -6.52 -16.39 -10.78
C PHE A 81 -6.80 -17.31 -11.96
N GLU A 82 -6.06 -17.12 -13.03
CA GLU A 82 -6.03 -18.00 -14.21
C GLU A 82 -4.61 -18.52 -14.41
N GLY A 83 -4.46 -19.83 -14.57
CA GLY A 83 -3.13 -20.40 -14.71
C GLY A 83 -3.12 -21.80 -15.32
N GLU A 84 -1.92 -22.27 -15.64
CA GLU A 84 -1.64 -23.63 -16.06
C GLU A 84 -0.66 -24.29 -15.11
N VAL A 85 -1.06 -25.44 -14.57
CA VAL A 85 -0.23 -26.24 -13.66
C VAL A 85 0.25 -27.51 -14.36
N VAL A 86 1.42 -27.98 -13.96
CA VAL A 86 1.97 -29.26 -14.45
C VAL A 86 1.12 -30.40 -13.93
N ASP A 87 0.65 -31.25 -14.82
CA ASP A 87 -0.08 -32.47 -14.47
C ASP A 87 0.87 -33.66 -14.45
N ASN A 88 1.34 -34.02 -13.24
CA ASN A 88 2.21 -35.19 -13.01
C ASN A 88 1.42 -36.49 -12.83
N SER A 89 0.21 -36.61 -13.36
CA SER A 89 -0.55 -37.85 -13.25
C SER A 89 0.16 -39.00 -13.92
N ARG A 90 0.35 -40.13 -13.19
CA ARG A 90 1.09 -41.33 -13.61
C ARG A 90 0.51 -42.07 -14.86
N GLN A 91 -0.55 -41.56 -15.48
CA GLN A 91 -1.19 -42.17 -16.63
C GLN A 91 -0.73 -41.65 -18.00
N SER A 92 0.30 -40.82 -18.04
CA SER A 92 0.82 -40.27 -19.28
C SER A 92 2.03 -41.07 -19.78
N PHE A 93 1.79 -42.05 -20.61
CA PHE A 93 2.80 -42.64 -21.51
C PHE A 93 3.09 -41.64 -22.64
N GLY A 94 3.98 -40.68 -22.40
CA GLY A 94 4.40 -39.70 -23.40
C GLY A 94 5.34 -38.66 -22.84
N PHE A 95 6.33 -38.27 -23.67
CA PHE A 95 7.40 -37.28 -23.34
C PHE A 95 6.90 -35.82 -23.23
N PHE A 96 5.58 -35.59 -23.23
CA PHE A 96 5.02 -34.25 -23.14
C PHE A 96 4.41 -34.00 -21.77
N ASN A 97 4.98 -33.05 -21.02
CA ASN A 97 4.36 -32.51 -19.81
C ASN A 97 2.98 -31.91 -20.19
N ARG A 98 1.90 -32.54 -19.74
CA ARG A 98 0.55 -32.02 -19.94
C ARG A 98 0.34 -30.90 -18.91
N SER A 99 -0.07 -29.75 -19.39
CA SER A 99 -0.57 -28.69 -18.54
C SER A 99 -2.07 -28.82 -18.35
N LYS A 100 -2.55 -28.40 -17.19
CA LYS A 100 -3.97 -28.32 -16.87
C LYS A 100 -4.30 -26.86 -16.54
N ALA A 101 -5.29 -26.31 -17.24
CA ALA A 101 -5.82 -24.98 -16.90
C ALA A 101 -6.54 -25.02 -15.55
N VAL A 102 -6.30 -24.01 -14.74
CA VAL A 102 -6.90 -23.82 -13.42
C VAL A 102 -7.36 -22.39 -13.29
N ASN A 103 -8.64 -22.21 -12.97
CA ASN A 103 -9.24 -20.92 -12.65
C ASN A 103 -9.72 -20.97 -11.21
N ARG A 104 -9.43 -19.92 -10.44
CA ARG A 104 -9.88 -19.77 -9.05
C ARG A 104 -10.28 -18.33 -8.80
N VAL A 105 -11.36 -18.17 -8.08
CA VAL A 105 -11.82 -16.86 -7.58
C VAL A 105 -11.60 -16.86 -6.08
N GLY A 106 -10.95 -15.80 -5.58
CA GLY A 106 -10.79 -15.58 -4.15
C GLY A 106 -12.08 -15.09 -3.50
N PRO A 107 -12.17 -15.05 -2.18
CA PRO A 107 -13.31 -14.49 -1.48
C PRO A 107 -13.37 -12.97 -1.64
N SER A 108 -14.57 -12.43 -1.79
CA SER A 108 -14.81 -10.99 -1.70
C SER A 108 -14.64 -10.52 -0.25
N GLN A 109 -14.22 -9.28 -0.08
CA GLN A 109 -13.99 -8.65 1.22
C GLN A 109 -14.80 -7.35 1.31
N SER A 110 -15.35 -7.07 2.47
CA SER A 110 -16.06 -5.81 2.72
C SER A 110 -15.27 -4.92 3.67
N ILE A 111 -15.32 -3.61 3.44
CA ILE A 111 -14.73 -2.59 4.31
C ILE A 111 -15.70 -1.44 4.51
N THR A 112 -15.75 -0.93 5.72
CA THR A 112 -16.52 0.28 6.04
C THR A 112 -15.58 1.47 6.13
N VAL A 113 -15.80 2.49 5.30
CA VAL A 113 -15.05 3.75 5.29
C VAL A 113 -15.87 4.83 6.00
N LEU A 114 -15.35 5.29 7.12
CA LEU A 114 -15.95 6.36 7.92
C LEU A 114 -15.64 7.73 7.30
N PRO A 115 -16.54 8.71 7.43
CA PRO A 115 -16.26 10.09 7.05
C PRO A 115 -15.18 10.68 7.96
N ILE A 116 -14.60 11.80 7.52
CA ILE A 116 -13.75 12.64 8.38
C ILE A 116 -14.59 13.08 9.59
N PRO A 117 -14.07 12.96 10.84
CA PRO A 117 -14.80 13.38 12.03
C PRO A 117 -15.23 14.86 11.93
N SER A 118 -16.48 15.16 12.25
CA SER A 118 -17.06 16.50 12.09
C SER A 118 -16.43 17.58 12.99
N ASN A 119 -15.72 17.17 14.02
CA ASN A 119 -14.98 18.05 14.93
C ASN A 119 -13.53 18.27 14.50
N TYR A 120 -13.11 17.78 13.33
CA TYR A 120 -11.78 17.95 12.79
C TYR A 120 -11.80 19.04 11.70
N ASP A 121 -11.13 20.16 11.96
CA ASP A 121 -11.12 21.36 11.11
C ASP A 121 -9.73 21.68 10.51
N GLN A 122 -8.77 20.80 10.74
CA GLN A 122 -7.40 20.93 10.24
C GLN A 122 -7.19 20.15 8.93
N HIS A 123 -5.98 20.20 8.39
CA HIS A 123 -5.60 19.37 7.26
C HIS A 123 -5.73 17.89 7.62
N TRP A 124 -6.56 17.15 6.87
CA TRP A 124 -6.79 15.73 7.12
C TRP A 124 -5.63 14.89 6.62
N LEU A 125 -4.90 14.29 7.54
CA LEU A 125 -3.78 13.38 7.25
C LEU A 125 -3.96 12.07 8.03
N PRO A 126 -4.68 11.09 7.47
CA PRO A 126 -4.92 9.80 8.12
C PRO A 126 -3.68 8.89 7.99
N SER A 127 -2.64 9.20 8.73
CA SER A 127 -1.35 8.54 8.72
C SER A 127 -1.19 7.63 9.93
N ASP A 128 -0.46 6.53 9.76
CA ASP A 128 -0.09 5.62 10.85
C ASP A 128 1.01 6.21 11.73
N PHE A 129 1.82 7.12 11.16
CA PHE A 129 2.91 7.78 11.86
C PHE A 129 3.26 9.09 11.15
N VAL A 130 3.50 10.14 11.92
CA VAL A 130 3.99 11.44 11.43
C VAL A 130 5.15 11.90 12.32
N GLN A 131 6.22 12.32 11.68
CA GLN A 131 7.37 12.95 12.33
C GLN A 131 7.73 14.23 11.60
N LEU A 132 7.99 15.28 12.36
CA LEU A 132 8.46 16.57 11.86
C LEU A 132 9.81 16.86 12.51
N ASP A 133 10.85 16.92 11.70
CA ASP A 133 12.19 17.29 12.11
C ASP A 133 12.50 18.71 11.63
N ASP A 134 13.10 19.54 12.49
CA ASP A 134 13.45 20.94 12.22
C ASP A 134 14.91 21.17 12.56
N GLU A 135 15.75 21.28 11.55
CA GLU A 135 17.19 21.40 11.68
C GLU A 135 17.68 22.75 11.18
N TRP A 136 18.54 23.39 11.96
CA TRP A 136 19.20 24.64 11.61
C TRP A 136 20.70 24.39 11.41
N GLN A 137 21.23 24.72 10.25
CA GLN A 137 22.65 24.62 9.97
C GLN A 137 23.43 25.69 10.75
N GLY A 138 24.52 25.27 11.41
CA GLY A 138 25.35 26.20 12.20
C GLY A 138 24.80 26.54 13.60
N ASN A 139 24.00 25.64 14.20
CA ASN A 139 23.39 25.85 15.53
C ASN A 139 24.42 25.93 16.66
N THR A 140 25.08 27.08 16.77
CA THR A 140 25.92 27.47 17.92
C THR A 140 25.14 28.33 18.92
N GLY A 141 23.84 28.60 18.65
CA GLY A 141 23.00 29.48 19.44
C GLY A 141 23.18 30.99 19.15
N GLU A 142 24.15 31.34 18.30
CA GLU A 142 24.40 32.72 17.88
C GLU A 142 24.37 32.82 16.36
N TYR A 143 23.63 33.80 15.83
CA TYR A 143 23.53 34.08 14.39
C TYR A 143 24.01 35.50 14.13
N ILE A 144 24.76 35.70 13.05
CA ILE A 144 25.31 36.98 12.65
C ILE A 144 24.39 37.61 11.59
N ALA A 145 23.98 38.87 11.85
CA ALA A 145 23.14 39.59 10.90
C ALA A 145 23.84 39.77 9.55
N GLY A 146 23.16 39.37 8.46
CA GLY A 146 23.68 39.41 7.09
C GLY A 146 24.33 38.11 6.62
N GLU A 147 24.50 37.11 7.46
CA GLU A 147 24.95 35.79 7.06
C GLU A 147 23.76 34.88 6.73
N PRO A 148 23.84 34.04 5.67
CA PRO A 148 22.81 33.08 5.35
C PRO A 148 22.79 31.92 6.33
N ILE A 149 21.60 31.51 6.75
CA ILE A 149 21.33 30.33 7.58
C ILE A 149 20.42 29.38 6.78
N THR A 150 20.71 28.09 6.84
CA THR A 150 19.84 27.08 6.24
C THR A 150 18.99 26.42 7.34
N ARG A 151 17.68 26.41 7.13
CA ARG A 151 16.73 25.63 7.92
C ARG A 151 16.18 24.51 7.07
N THR A 152 16.28 23.28 7.54
CA THR A 152 15.71 22.10 6.88
C THR A 152 14.56 21.58 7.73
N ILE A 153 13.37 21.54 7.13
CA ILE A 153 12.19 20.96 7.76
C ILE A 153 11.85 19.69 7.00
N THR A 154 11.87 18.55 7.70
CA THR A 154 11.57 17.24 7.12
C THR A 154 10.29 16.69 7.72
N LEU A 155 9.28 16.47 6.87
CA LEU A 155 8.03 15.77 7.24
C LEU A 155 8.11 14.33 6.78
N THR A 156 8.08 13.40 7.72
CA THR A 156 7.97 11.96 7.45
C THR A 156 6.59 11.47 7.85
N ALA A 157 5.93 10.76 6.93
CA ALA A 157 4.62 10.17 7.20
C ALA A 157 4.56 8.73 6.65
N ILE A 158 3.84 7.83 7.35
CA ILE A 158 3.66 6.43 6.95
C ILE A 158 2.18 6.17 6.69
N GLY A 159 1.87 5.39 5.64
CA GLY A 159 0.50 5.03 5.30
C GLY A 159 -0.26 6.12 4.55
N VAL A 160 0.44 7.07 3.95
CA VAL A 160 -0.10 8.15 3.12
C VAL A 160 0.66 8.27 1.81
N VAL A 161 0.09 8.96 0.84
CA VAL A 161 0.74 9.31 -0.43
C VAL A 161 1.17 10.78 -0.41
N GLU A 162 2.10 11.13 -1.29
CA GLU A 162 2.70 12.49 -1.35
C GLU A 162 1.64 13.59 -1.46
N GLU A 163 0.60 13.35 -2.27
CA GLU A 163 -0.48 14.30 -2.51
C GLU A 163 -1.34 14.61 -1.27
N GLN A 164 -1.25 13.79 -0.23
CA GLN A 164 -1.94 13.99 1.05
C GLN A 164 -1.13 14.82 2.04
N LEU A 165 0.16 15.03 1.78
CA LEU A 165 1.02 15.78 2.71
C LEU A 165 0.65 17.27 2.69
N PRO A 166 0.58 17.92 3.87
CA PRO A 166 0.35 19.36 3.95
C PRO A 166 1.58 20.13 3.46
N GLN A 167 1.34 21.28 2.88
CA GLN A 167 2.42 22.25 2.67
C GLN A 167 2.90 22.78 4.01
N ILE A 168 4.21 22.68 4.26
CA ILE A 168 4.82 23.24 5.44
C ILE A 168 5.05 24.73 5.20
N THR A 169 4.30 25.57 5.91
CA THR A 169 4.47 27.01 5.86
C THR A 169 5.17 27.48 7.15
N SER A 170 6.20 28.28 6.97
CA SER A 170 6.91 28.91 8.11
C SER A 170 6.70 30.42 8.06
N VAL A 171 6.40 31.01 9.21
CA VAL A 171 6.31 32.46 9.37
C VAL A 171 7.61 32.97 9.96
N TYR A 172 8.22 33.93 9.29
CA TYR A 172 9.45 34.58 9.74
C TYR A 172 9.20 36.07 10.04
N PRO A 173 10.01 36.71 10.93
CA PRO A 173 9.96 38.13 11.10
C PRO A 173 10.27 38.90 9.81
N ASP A 174 9.71 40.07 9.61
CA ASP A 174 9.91 40.93 8.42
C ASP A 174 11.40 41.30 8.17
N THR A 175 12.24 41.14 9.15
CA THR A 175 13.70 41.38 9.09
C THR A 175 14.46 40.22 8.45
N VAL A 176 13.80 39.07 8.22
CA VAL A 176 14.39 37.88 7.63
C VAL A 176 13.93 37.74 6.17
N LYS A 177 14.87 37.61 5.25
CA LYS A 177 14.57 37.25 3.86
C LYS A 177 14.70 35.73 3.70
N THR A 178 13.66 35.10 3.16
CA THR A 178 13.61 33.65 2.92
C THR A 178 13.81 33.37 1.44
N TYR A 179 14.56 32.32 1.16
CA TYR A 179 14.82 31.79 -0.18
C TYR A 179 14.51 30.29 -0.14
N PRO A 180 13.28 29.88 -0.45
CA PRO A 180 12.95 28.47 -0.53
C PRO A 180 13.64 27.81 -1.71
N ASP A 181 14.08 26.54 -1.54
CA ASP A 181 14.61 25.68 -2.62
C ASP A 181 13.47 25.08 -3.46
#